data_07661b01445b659e904223edc928b6fe
#
_entry.id   07661b01445b659e904223edc928b6fe
#
_cell.length_a   1.000
_cell.length_b   1.000
_cell.length_c   1.000
_cell.angle_alpha   90.00
_cell.angle_beta   90.00
_cell.angle_gamma   90.00
#
_symmetry.space_group_name_H-M   'P 1'
#
loop_
_entity.id
_entity.type
_entity.pdbx_description
1 polymer ?
#
loop_
_entity_poly.entity_id
_entity_poly.type
_entity_poly.pdbx_seq_one_letter_code
_entity_poly.pdbx_strand_id
1 'polypeptide(L)'
;MSLFDNTQFAFESKSDKDLKKAYYLYKLIGSPALTSFGTKFFNLPFAVDIPFVKPVIRETIYKQFVGGETAEQGVVVANELFKYHVSSILDYSIEGLTEEKQFDEVRDVMLHLVDLAKSNQSIPFVVFKPTAFGRIELFEKVGKKQTLTAEEEKSWANIRQRFEAVSYTHLRAH
;
A
#
# COMPACT_ATOMS: atom_id res chain seq x y z
N MET A 1 -14.93 -3.62 31.92
CA MET A 1 -14.37 -2.64 30.98
C MET A 1 -13.76 -3.42 29.83
N SER A 2 -14.20 -3.22 28.61
CA SER A 2 -13.60 -3.87 27.43
C SER A 2 -12.20 -3.26 27.19
N LEU A 3 -11.27 -4.06 26.66
CA LEU A 3 -9.92 -3.59 26.26
C LEU A 3 -9.99 -2.41 25.28
N PHE A 4 -11.08 -2.26 24.55
CA PHE A 4 -11.30 -1.22 23.53
C PHE A 4 -12.01 0.04 24.06
N ASP A 5 -12.39 0.08 25.35
CA ASP A 5 -13.10 1.24 25.90
C ASP A 5 -12.16 2.41 26.24
N ASN A 6 -10.86 2.15 26.34
CA ASN A 6 -9.87 3.19 26.63
C ASN A 6 -9.41 3.92 25.36
N THR A 7 -10.20 4.90 24.94
CA THR A 7 -9.90 5.71 23.75
C THR A 7 -8.66 6.59 23.91
N GLN A 8 -8.31 6.98 25.13
CA GLN A 8 -7.09 7.75 25.39
C GLN A 8 -5.85 6.93 25.01
N PHE A 9 -5.80 5.68 25.42
CA PHE A 9 -4.71 4.76 25.05
C PHE A 9 -4.69 4.45 23.57
N ALA A 10 -5.88 4.20 22.98
CA ALA A 10 -6.01 3.87 21.55
C ALA A 10 -5.52 5.00 20.61
N PHE A 11 -5.59 6.24 21.05
CA PHE A 11 -5.21 7.43 20.28
C PHE A 11 -3.97 8.18 20.83
N GLU A 12 -3.21 7.56 21.71
CA GLU A 12 -2.04 8.17 22.37
C GLU A 12 -1.02 8.72 21.37
N SER A 13 -0.87 8.07 20.21
CA SER A 13 0.01 8.51 19.11
C SER A 13 -0.49 9.70 18.31
N LYS A 14 -1.68 10.23 18.61
CA LYS A 14 -2.33 11.30 17.83
C LYS A 14 -2.50 12.56 18.67
N SER A 15 -2.20 13.72 18.09
CA SER A 15 -2.55 14.99 18.71
C SER A 15 -4.06 15.27 18.61
N ASP A 16 -4.59 16.10 19.52
CA ASP A 16 -5.99 16.57 19.46
C ASP A 16 -6.33 17.22 18.11
N LYS A 17 -5.36 17.89 17.51
CA LYS A 17 -5.51 18.50 16.18
C LYS A 17 -5.68 17.44 15.09
N ASP A 18 -4.90 16.37 15.14
CA ASP A 18 -4.98 15.27 14.16
C ASP A 18 -6.27 14.48 14.36
N LEU A 19 -6.69 14.26 15.62
CA LEU A 19 -7.98 13.63 15.93
C LEU A 19 -9.16 14.44 15.39
N LYS A 20 -9.16 15.77 15.57
CA LYS A 20 -10.19 16.64 15.01
C LYS A 20 -10.21 16.59 13.49
N LYS A 21 -9.04 16.62 12.82
CA LYS A 21 -8.94 16.48 11.37
C LYS A 21 -9.50 15.13 10.91
N ALA A 22 -9.10 14.03 11.55
CA ALA A 22 -9.60 12.70 11.24
C ALA A 22 -11.12 12.62 11.41
N TYR A 23 -11.67 13.14 12.51
CA TYR A 23 -13.12 13.18 12.75
C TYR A 23 -13.89 13.85 11.61
N TYR A 24 -13.46 15.05 11.20
CA TYR A 24 -14.12 15.76 10.10
C TYR A 24 -13.94 15.06 8.76
N LEU A 25 -12.77 14.47 8.52
CA LEU A 25 -12.50 13.71 7.30
C LEU A 25 -13.44 12.49 7.21
N TYR A 26 -13.54 11.69 8.28
CA TYR A 26 -14.44 10.54 8.31
C TYR A 26 -15.91 10.93 8.21
N LYS A 27 -16.31 12.02 8.83
CA LYS A 27 -17.67 12.56 8.70
C LYS A 27 -18.00 12.96 7.26
N LEU A 28 -17.03 13.54 6.55
CA LEU A 28 -17.15 13.92 5.15
C LEU A 28 -17.24 12.68 4.23
N ILE A 29 -16.34 11.72 4.41
CA ILE A 29 -16.31 10.47 3.64
C ILE A 29 -17.56 9.61 3.93
N GLY A 30 -18.05 9.61 5.17
CA GLY A 30 -19.26 8.91 5.57
C GLY A 30 -20.56 9.46 4.98
N SER A 31 -20.52 10.59 4.27
CA SER A 31 -21.68 11.16 3.58
C SER A 31 -21.74 10.67 2.12
N PRO A 32 -22.71 9.81 1.73
CA PRO A 32 -22.80 9.28 0.36
C PRO A 32 -22.89 10.38 -0.71
N ALA A 33 -23.58 11.47 -0.41
CA ALA A 33 -23.72 12.59 -1.33
C ALA A 33 -22.39 13.31 -1.59
N LEU A 34 -21.61 13.57 -0.52
CA LEU A 34 -20.30 14.22 -0.61
C LEU A 34 -19.27 13.33 -1.27
N THR A 35 -19.28 12.03 -0.95
CA THR A 35 -18.38 11.05 -1.57
C THR A 35 -18.67 10.92 -3.07
N SER A 36 -19.95 10.81 -3.46
CA SER A 36 -20.35 10.76 -4.88
C SER A 36 -19.94 12.02 -5.64
N PHE A 37 -20.15 13.21 -5.02
CA PHE A 37 -19.71 14.47 -5.61
C PHE A 37 -18.18 14.52 -5.76
N GLY A 38 -17.45 14.16 -4.71
CA GLY A 38 -15.99 14.11 -4.71
C GLY A 38 -15.44 13.17 -5.80
N THR A 39 -15.97 11.95 -5.91
CA THR A 39 -15.57 10.99 -6.94
C THR A 39 -15.82 11.54 -8.34
N LYS A 40 -16.99 12.13 -8.60
CA LYS A 40 -17.30 12.75 -9.89
C LYS A 40 -16.35 13.92 -10.20
N PHE A 41 -16.06 14.75 -9.20
CA PHE A 41 -15.15 15.88 -9.35
C PHE A 41 -13.73 15.42 -9.70
N PHE A 42 -13.19 14.43 -8.98
CA PHE A 42 -11.83 13.92 -9.22
C PHE A 42 -11.68 13.10 -10.52
N ASN A 43 -12.79 12.63 -11.08
CA ASN A 43 -12.79 12.00 -12.41
C ASN A 43 -12.72 13.03 -13.55
N LEU A 44 -12.80 14.32 -13.27
CA LEU A 44 -12.60 15.36 -14.29
C LEU A 44 -11.10 15.47 -14.61
N PRO A 45 -10.70 15.49 -15.89
CA PRO A 45 -9.30 15.47 -16.31
C PRO A 45 -8.42 16.59 -15.72
N PHE A 46 -9.03 17.73 -15.38
CA PHE A 46 -8.36 18.93 -14.85
C PHE A 46 -8.44 19.08 -13.33
N ALA A 47 -9.20 18.22 -12.64
CA ALA A 47 -9.47 18.42 -11.21
C ALA A 47 -8.20 18.38 -10.35
N VAL A 48 -7.26 17.47 -10.68
CA VAL A 48 -5.99 17.33 -9.97
C VAL A 48 -4.98 18.43 -10.32
N ASP A 49 -5.21 19.18 -11.40
CA ASP A 49 -4.33 20.28 -11.83
C ASP A 49 -4.70 21.63 -11.21
N ILE A 50 -5.84 21.68 -10.50
CA ILE A 50 -6.23 22.86 -9.75
C ILE A 50 -5.22 23.10 -8.61
N PRO A 51 -4.60 24.30 -8.51
CA PRO A 51 -3.43 24.54 -7.67
C PRO A 51 -3.59 24.18 -6.19
N PHE A 52 -4.82 24.22 -5.65
CA PHE A 52 -5.07 23.95 -4.23
C PHE A 52 -5.53 22.52 -3.95
N VAL A 53 -5.87 21.72 -4.96
CA VAL A 53 -6.41 20.37 -4.77
C VAL A 53 -5.36 19.40 -4.26
N LYS A 54 -4.19 19.34 -4.88
CA LYS A 54 -3.10 18.45 -4.44
C LYS A 54 -2.67 18.71 -2.98
N PRO A 55 -2.39 19.94 -2.55
CA PRO A 55 -2.08 20.23 -1.14
C PRO A 55 -3.19 19.80 -0.17
N VAL A 56 -4.46 20.05 -0.51
CA VAL A 56 -5.58 19.65 0.35
C VAL A 56 -5.67 18.13 0.47
N ILE A 57 -5.58 17.39 -0.63
CA ILE A 57 -5.58 15.92 -0.62
C ILE A 57 -4.41 15.41 0.23
N ARG A 58 -3.21 15.98 0.06
CA ARG A 58 -2.00 15.58 0.77
C ARG A 58 -2.14 15.76 2.28
N GLU A 59 -2.63 16.91 2.73
CA GLU A 59 -2.77 17.24 4.15
C GLU A 59 -3.99 16.59 4.83
N THR A 60 -4.88 16.00 4.07
CA THR A 60 -6.11 15.37 4.58
C THR A 60 -6.12 13.87 4.33
N ILE A 61 -6.58 13.44 3.15
CA ILE A 61 -6.79 12.04 2.80
C ILE A 61 -5.46 11.28 2.80
N TYR A 62 -4.45 11.81 2.10
CA TYR A 62 -3.16 11.14 1.97
C TYR A 62 -2.50 10.92 3.33
N LYS A 63 -2.36 11.97 4.14
CA LYS A 63 -1.76 11.90 5.47
C LYS A 63 -2.50 10.95 6.43
N GLN A 64 -3.80 10.71 6.21
CA GLN A 64 -4.59 9.80 7.03
C GLN A 64 -4.41 8.33 6.63
N PHE A 65 -4.26 8.04 5.34
CA PHE A 65 -4.35 6.68 4.81
C PHE A 65 -3.04 6.15 4.21
N VAL A 66 -2.05 7.01 3.97
CA VAL A 66 -0.80 6.63 3.30
C VAL A 66 0.39 6.93 4.19
N GLY A 67 1.24 5.93 4.38
CA GLY A 67 2.43 6.05 5.23
C GLY A 67 3.56 6.90 4.62
N GLY A 68 3.60 7.02 3.29
CA GLY A 68 4.63 7.81 2.58
C GLY A 68 4.58 7.63 1.07
N GLU A 69 5.22 8.52 0.34
CA GLU A 69 5.40 8.42 -1.11
C GLU A 69 6.61 7.54 -1.48
N THR A 70 7.52 7.34 -0.52
CA THR A 70 8.69 6.46 -0.66
C THR A 70 8.78 5.49 0.50
N ALA A 71 9.54 4.42 0.32
CA ALA A 71 9.79 3.42 1.34
C ALA A 71 10.42 4.04 2.60
N GLU A 72 11.37 4.96 2.42
CA GLU A 72 12.06 5.66 3.51
C GLU A 72 11.10 6.52 4.34
N GLN A 73 10.14 7.19 3.71
CA GLN A 73 9.10 7.93 4.43
C GLN A 73 8.21 6.97 5.23
N GLY A 74 7.88 5.81 4.64
CA GLY A 74 7.16 4.73 5.34
C GLY A 74 7.90 4.24 6.58
N VAL A 75 9.24 4.07 6.48
CA VAL A 75 10.11 3.72 7.61
C VAL A 75 10.05 4.77 8.73
N VAL A 76 10.07 6.05 8.38
CA VAL A 76 9.94 7.13 9.38
C VAL A 76 8.63 7.02 10.16
N VAL A 77 7.51 6.81 9.45
CA VAL A 77 6.19 6.64 10.08
C VAL A 77 6.15 5.37 10.93
N ALA A 78 6.72 4.25 10.45
CA ALA A 78 6.81 3.01 11.20
C ALA A 78 7.59 3.19 12.51
N ASN A 79 8.73 3.89 12.48
CA ASN A 79 9.53 4.18 13.66
C ASN A 79 8.80 5.08 14.67
N GLU A 80 8.00 6.04 14.20
CA GLU A 80 7.16 6.86 15.11
C GLU A 80 6.07 6.01 15.79
N LEU A 81 5.40 5.13 15.05
CA LEU A 81 4.40 4.22 15.60
C LEU A 81 5.02 3.21 16.58
N PHE A 82 6.25 2.77 16.32
CA PHE A 82 6.96 1.82 17.16
C PHE A 82 7.24 2.35 18.57
N LYS A 83 7.34 3.67 18.77
CA LYS A 83 7.45 4.31 20.07
C LYS A 83 6.22 4.03 20.97
N TYR A 84 5.10 3.69 20.35
CA TYR A 84 3.83 3.31 20.99
C TYR A 84 3.57 1.81 20.93
N HIS A 85 4.62 1.00 20.73
CA HIS A 85 4.55 -0.46 20.61
C HIS A 85 3.68 -0.97 19.43
N VAL A 86 3.55 -0.16 18.40
CA VAL A 86 2.85 -0.52 17.16
C VAL A 86 3.87 -0.79 16.06
N SER A 87 4.01 -2.05 15.66
CA SER A 87 4.80 -2.44 14.49
C SER A 87 4.02 -2.19 13.21
N SER A 88 4.72 -1.97 12.12
CA SER A 88 4.13 -1.65 10.82
C SER A 88 4.51 -2.66 9.76
N ILE A 89 3.67 -2.81 8.75
CA ILE A 89 3.96 -3.57 7.54
C ILE A 89 3.96 -2.56 6.38
N LEU A 90 5.03 -2.56 5.58
CA LEU A 90 5.08 -1.75 4.37
C LEU A 90 4.39 -2.52 3.23
N ASP A 91 3.36 -1.91 2.64
CA ASP A 91 2.66 -2.41 1.45
C ASP A 91 2.87 -1.42 0.30
N TYR A 92 3.49 -1.89 -0.76
CA TYR A 92 3.61 -1.14 -2.00
C TYR A 92 2.36 -1.36 -2.84
N SER A 93 1.42 -0.43 -2.74
CA SER A 93 0.13 -0.51 -3.43
C SER A 93 0.26 -0.08 -4.88
N ILE A 94 0.48 -1.05 -5.76
CA ILE A 94 0.45 -0.85 -7.21
C ILE A 94 -0.46 -1.91 -7.84
N GLU A 95 -1.31 -1.47 -8.75
CA GLU A 95 -2.29 -2.31 -9.45
C GLU A 95 -2.42 -1.88 -10.91
N GLY A 96 -3.00 -2.76 -11.74
CA GLY A 96 -3.30 -2.46 -13.14
C GLY A 96 -2.09 -2.41 -14.07
N LEU A 97 -0.98 -3.03 -13.70
CA LEU A 97 0.19 -3.16 -14.56
C LEU A 97 -0.07 -4.17 -15.69
N THR A 98 0.51 -3.89 -16.86
CA THR A 98 0.32 -4.74 -18.06
C THR A 98 1.62 -5.16 -18.72
N GLU A 99 2.72 -4.47 -18.44
CA GLU A 99 4.01 -4.67 -19.11
C GLU A 99 5.00 -5.45 -18.23
N GLU A 100 5.75 -6.36 -18.84
CA GLU A 100 6.77 -7.17 -18.16
C GLU A 100 7.80 -6.31 -17.40
N LYS A 101 8.23 -5.19 -18.00
CA LYS A 101 9.17 -4.27 -17.37
C LYS A 101 8.63 -3.69 -16.06
N GLN A 102 7.34 -3.34 -16.02
CA GLN A 102 6.70 -2.80 -14.82
C GLN A 102 6.68 -3.84 -13.69
N PHE A 103 6.43 -5.11 -14.01
CA PHE A 103 6.47 -6.19 -13.03
C PHE A 103 7.90 -6.43 -12.49
N ASP A 104 8.93 -6.25 -13.31
CA ASP A 104 10.32 -6.32 -12.84
C ASP A 104 10.66 -5.15 -11.92
N GLU A 105 10.21 -3.95 -12.22
CA GLU A 105 10.37 -2.77 -11.35
C GLU A 105 9.70 -2.99 -9.99
N VAL A 106 8.51 -3.61 -9.96
CA VAL A 106 7.83 -3.97 -8.70
C VAL A 106 8.65 -4.99 -7.90
N ARG A 107 9.19 -6.04 -8.55
CA ARG A 107 10.08 -6.99 -7.88
C ARG A 107 11.23 -6.26 -7.20
N ASP A 108 11.88 -5.33 -7.88
CA ASP A 108 13.03 -4.61 -7.36
C ASP A 108 12.64 -3.71 -6.16
N VAL A 109 11.48 -3.07 -6.22
CA VAL A 109 10.93 -2.35 -5.07
C VAL A 109 10.66 -3.30 -3.89
N MET A 110 10.10 -4.49 -4.13
CA MET A 110 9.85 -5.46 -3.06
C MET A 110 11.16 -5.94 -2.41
N LEU A 111 12.19 -6.20 -3.20
CA LEU A 111 13.52 -6.56 -2.67
C LEU A 111 14.09 -5.44 -1.80
N HIS A 112 13.96 -4.19 -2.22
CA HIS A 112 14.35 -3.03 -1.41
C HIS A 112 13.58 -2.94 -0.09
N LEU A 113 12.25 -3.16 -0.10
CA LEU A 113 11.44 -3.20 1.13
C LEU A 113 11.89 -4.31 2.09
N VAL A 114 12.23 -5.49 1.57
CA VAL A 114 12.78 -6.60 2.38
C VAL A 114 14.09 -6.19 3.03
N ASP A 115 14.99 -5.53 2.30
CA ASP A 115 16.27 -5.07 2.83
C ASP A 115 16.10 -3.97 3.90
N LEU A 116 15.15 -3.06 3.73
CA LEU A 116 14.77 -2.09 4.77
C LEU A 116 14.21 -2.76 6.03
N ALA A 117 13.36 -3.78 5.87
CA ALA A 117 12.78 -4.50 6.99
C ALA A 117 13.81 -5.28 7.80
N LYS A 118 14.83 -5.89 7.17
CA LYS A 118 15.92 -6.62 7.84
C LYS A 118 16.65 -5.79 8.89
N SER A 119 16.80 -4.51 8.66
CA SER A 119 17.52 -3.58 9.52
C SER A 119 16.62 -2.80 10.47
N ASN A 120 15.30 -3.07 10.47
CA ASN A 120 14.34 -2.22 11.17
C ASN A 120 13.33 -3.04 12.00
N GLN A 121 13.48 -2.99 13.33
CA GLN A 121 12.60 -3.71 14.25
C GLN A 121 11.14 -3.21 14.22
N SER A 122 10.89 -1.99 13.75
CA SER A 122 9.53 -1.46 13.61
C SER A 122 8.76 -2.09 12.45
N ILE A 123 9.44 -2.84 11.56
CA ILE A 123 8.88 -3.45 10.36
C ILE A 123 9.19 -4.96 10.37
N PRO A 124 8.45 -5.76 11.16
CA PRO A 124 8.73 -7.19 11.31
C PRO A 124 8.39 -8.03 10.06
N PHE A 125 7.55 -7.52 9.18
CA PHE A 125 7.08 -8.21 7.99
C PHE A 125 7.01 -7.29 6.78
N VAL A 126 7.21 -7.85 5.59
CA VAL A 126 6.92 -7.24 4.30
C VAL A 126 5.80 -8.02 3.63
N VAL A 127 4.86 -7.32 3.02
CA VAL A 127 3.74 -7.93 2.28
C VAL A 127 3.88 -7.63 0.79
N PHE A 128 3.51 -8.58 -0.03
CA PHE A 128 3.35 -8.39 -1.46
C PHE A 128 2.12 -9.14 -1.98
N LYS A 129 1.54 -8.62 -3.05
CA LYS A 129 0.41 -9.24 -3.73
C LYS A 129 0.93 -10.02 -4.93
N PRO A 130 0.63 -11.31 -5.11
CA PRO A 130 1.09 -12.06 -6.28
C PRO A 130 0.74 -11.41 -7.62
N THR A 131 -0.42 -10.74 -7.70
CA THR A 131 -0.89 -9.99 -8.89
C THR A 131 -0.05 -8.76 -9.22
N ALA A 132 0.85 -8.33 -8.33
CA ALA A 132 1.82 -7.28 -8.63
C ALA A 132 3.00 -7.77 -9.50
N PHE A 133 3.13 -9.10 -9.72
CA PHE A 133 4.20 -9.71 -10.52
C PHE A 133 3.76 -10.17 -11.90
N GLY A 134 2.48 -10.00 -12.25
CA GLY A 134 1.95 -10.40 -13.54
C GLY A 134 0.45 -10.13 -13.69
N ARG A 135 -0.05 -10.28 -14.92
CA ARG A 135 -1.45 -10.02 -15.25
C ARG A 135 -2.40 -11.00 -14.56
N ILE A 136 -3.47 -10.48 -13.98
CA ILE A 136 -4.44 -11.26 -13.20
C ILE A 136 -5.12 -12.36 -14.05
N GLU A 137 -5.34 -12.10 -15.34
CA GLU A 137 -5.95 -13.06 -16.27
C GLU A 137 -5.12 -14.34 -16.39
N LEU A 138 -3.79 -14.22 -16.27
CA LEU A 138 -2.90 -15.38 -16.33
C LEU A 138 -3.00 -16.23 -15.06
N PHE A 139 -3.12 -15.61 -13.90
CA PHE A 139 -3.40 -16.33 -12.65
C PHE A 139 -4.74 -17.06 -12.72
N GLU A 140 -5.76 -16.44 -13.31
CA GLU A 140 -7.06 -17.08 -13.47
C GLU A 140 -7.00 -18.30 -14.41
N LYS A 141 -6.32 -18.18 -15.55
CA LYS A 141 -6.13 -19.30 -16.50
C LYS A 141 -5.44 -20.48 -15.83
N VAL A 142 -4.34 -20.20 -15.13
CA VAL A 142 -3.57 -21.25 -14.41
C VAL A 142 -4.42 -21.87 -13.28
N GLY A 143 -5.12 -21.06 -12.52
CA GLY A 143 -6.02 -21.54 -11.45
C GLY A 143 -7.15 -22.42 -11.98
N LYS A 144 -7.67 -22.12 -13.17
CA LYS A 144 -8.70 -22.90 -13.89
C LYS A 144 -8.11 -24.07 -14.70
N LYS A 145 -6.79 -24.31 -14.65
CA LYS A 145 -6.06 -25.34 -15.40
C LYS A 145 -6.29 -25.26 -16.92
N GLN A 146 -6.41 -24.07 -17.44
CA GLN A 146 -6.56 -23.83 -18.88
C GLN A 146 -5.21 -23.95 -19.59
N THR A 147 -5.22 -24.35 -20.84
CA THR A 147 -4.03 -24.40 -21.68
C THR A 147 -3.51 -22.99 -21.94
N LEU A 148 -2.23 -22.78 -21.70
CA LEU A 148 -1.54 -21.53 -21.99
C LEU A 148 -0.94 -21.56 -23.39
N THR A 149 -0.86 -20.40 -24.03
CA THR A 149 -0.04 -20.23 -25.23
C THR A 149 1.44 -20.21 -24.86
N ALA A 150 2.33 -20.37 -25.82
CA ALA A 150 3.78 -20.33 -25.59
C ALA A 150 4.23 -18.97 -24.98
N GLU A 151 3.59 -17.87 -25.36
CA GLU A 151 3.84 -16.55 -24.79
C GLU A 151 3.36 -16.44 -23.33
N GLU A 152 2.17 -16.98 -23.05
CA GLU A 152 1.64 -17.04 -21.68
C GLU A 152 2.46 -17.95 -20.76
N GLU A 153 2.99 -19.07 -21.28
CA GLU A 153 3.92 -19.92 -20.53
C GLU A 153 5.20 -19.19 -20.14
N LYS A 154 5.75 -18.39 -21.07
CA LYS A 154 6.90 -17.54 -20.80
C LYS A 154 6.59 -16.49 -19.72
N SER A 155 5.48 -15.79 -19.84
CA SER A 155 5.04 -14.81 -18.84
C SER A 155 4.81 -15.47 -17.47
N TRP A 156 4.22 -16.66 -17.44
CA TRP A 156 4.04 -17.43 -16.20
C TRP A 156 5.37 -17.85 -15.56
N ALA A 157 6.36 -18.22 -16.36
CA ALA A 157 7.71 -18.50 -15.87
C ALA A 157 8.35 -17.24 -15.25
N ASN A 158 8.18 -16.06 -15.87
CA ASN A 158 8.66 -14.79 -15.32
C ASN A 158 7.98 -14.46 -13.99
N ILE A 159 6.65 -14.66 -13.87
CA ILE A 159 5.91 -14.47 -12.62
C ILE A 159 6.52 -15.34 -11.49
N ARG A 160 6.75 -16.62 -11.76
CA ARG A 160 7.35 -17.53 -10.77
C ARG A 160 8.73 -17.08 -10.36
N GLN A 161 9.56 -16.64 -11.31
CA GLN A 161 10.92 -16.16 -11.01
C GLN A 161 10.89 -14.92 -10.10
N ARG A 162 10.00 -13.96 -10.35
CA ARG A 162 9.81 -12.77 -9.50
C ARG A 162 9.36 -13.16 -8.10
N PHE A 163 8.39 -14.05 -8.02
CA PHE A 163 7.88 -14.56 -6.75
C PHE A 163 8.98 -15.28 -5.95
N GLU A 164 9.75 -16.17 -6.57
CA GLU A 164 10.85 -16.89 -5.95
C GLU A 164 11.94 -15.94 -5.45
N ALA A 165 12.30 -14.92 -6.24
CA ALA A 165 13.30 -13.93 -5.85
C ALA A 165 12.93 -13.22 -4.54
N VAL A 166 11.68 -12.74 -4.43
CA VAL A 166 11.22 -12.03 -3.22
C VAL A 166 11.04 -12.99 -2.04
N SER A 167 10.39 -14.13 -2.25
CA SER A 167 10.14 -15.12 -1.18
C SER A 167 11.43 -15.71 -0.61
N TYR A 168 12.39 -16.02 -1.47
CA TYR A 168 13.67 -16.58 -1.03
C TYR A 168 14.51 -15.59 -0.21
N THR A 169 14.49 -14.32 -0.58
CA THR A 169 15.17 -13.26 0.15
C THR A 169 14.52 -13.03 1.51
N HIS A 170 13.19 -13.13 1.60
CA HIS A 170 12.45 -13.01 2.85
C HIS A 170 12.77 -14.17 3.82
N LEU A 171 12.83 -15.41 3.34
CA LEU A 171 13.15 -16.59 4.16
C LEU A 171 14.59 -16.59 4.70
N ARG A 172 15.51 -15.87 4.05
CA ARG A 172 16.90 -15.73 4.53
C ARG A 172 17.11 -14.56 5.50
N ALA A 173 16.10 -13.72 5.69
CA ALA A 173 16.18 -12.54 6.55
C ALA A 173 15.90 -12.85 8.03
N HIS A 174 15.44 -14.06 8.32
CA HIS A 174 15.25 -14.64 9.65
C HIS A 174 16.14 -15.85 9.84
#